data_7f57af3de803e2d03f8c870a8956da1b
#
_entry.id   7f57af3de803e2d03f8c870a8956da1b
#
_cell.length_a   1.000
_cell.length_b   1.000
_cell.length_c   1.000
_cell.angle_alpha   90.00
_cell.angle_beta   90.00
_cell.angle_gamma   90.00
#
_symmetry.space_group_name_H-M   'P 1'
#
loop_
_entity.id
_entity.type
_entity.pdbx_description
1 polymer ?
#
loop_
_entity_poly.entity_id
_entity_poly.type
_entity_poly.pdbx_seq_one_letter_code
_entity_poly.pdbx_strand_id
1 'polypeptide(L)'
;SDVYKTKGQYYTDETQTTPYTGRYTEFYEDGMLKMELYLKDGRPEGTYVIYYPDGKIAEVRSYYHGIFHGEWRTYSDNGQLIGLASYKEGQKDGPWRIWSDKGNLLYEMFYTAGKKSGVWRSWDEEGNLLSEENQ
;
A
#
# COMPACT_ATOMS: atom_id res chain seq x y z
N SER A 1 -5.24 20.05 -16.12
CA SER A 1 -6.18 19.33 -16.96
C SER A 1 -6.84 18.20 -16.21
N ASP A 2 -8.07 17.88 -16.60
CA ASP A 2 -8.82 16.83 -15.95
C ASP A 2 -8.27 15.44 -16.30
N VAL A 3 -8.38 14.53 -15.33
CA VAL A 3 -8.05 13.13 -15.53
C VAL A 3 -9.30 12.30 -15.23
N TYR A 4 -9.60 11.38 -16.10
CA TYR A 4 -10.81 10.55 -16.02
C TYR A 4 -10.40 9.12 -15.69
N LYS A 5 -11.00 8.53 -14.66
CA LYS A 5 -10.63 7.18 -14.21
C LYS A 5 -11.81 6.23 -14.19
N THR A 6 -11.54 4.98 -14.56
CA THR A 6 -12.50 3.90 -14.56
C THR A 6 -11.75 2.57 -14.36
N LYS A 7 -12.23 1.75 -13.41
CA LYS A 7 -11.68 0.41 -13.17
C LYS A 7 -10.17 0.37 -13.03
N GLY A 8 -9.62 1.34 -12.30
CA GLY A 8 -8.17 1.38 -12.05
C GLY A 8 -7.34 1.90 -13.19
N GLN A 9 -7.96 2.41 -14.27
CA GLN A 9 -7.25 3.04 -15.38
C GLN A 9 -7.56 4.53 -15.44
N TYR A 10 -6.57 5.31 -15.87
CA TYR A 10 -6.62 6.76 -15.89
C TYR A 10 -6.42 7.27 -17.32
N TYR A 11 -7.23 8.25 -17.72
CA TYR A 11 -7.28 8.77 -19.09
C TYR A 11 -7.20 10.28 -19.10
N THR A 12 -6.68 10.83 -20.20
CA THR A 12 -6.64 12.29 -20.42
C THR A 12 -7.92 12.83 -21.06
N ASP A 13 -8.78 11.95 -21.55
CA ASP A 13 -10.01 12.35 -22.27
C ASP A 13 -11.25 11.73 -21.63
N GLU A 14 -12.37 12.46 -21.77
CA GLU A 14 -13.66 12.03 -21.24
C GLU A 14 -14.14 10.72 -21.87
N THR A 15 -13.82 10.49 -23.13
CA THR A 15 -14.20 9.27 -23.84
C THR A 15 -13.36 8.05 -23.43
N GLN A 16 -12.34 8.27 -22.60
CA GLN A 16 -11.48 7.21 -22.06
C GLN A 16 -10.79 6.39 -23.14
N THR A 17 -10.25 7.09 -24.12
CA THR A 17 -9.51 6.47 -25.24
C THR A 17 -8.02 6.73 -25.18
N THR A 18 -7.57 7.78 -24.46
CA THR A 18 -6.16 8.15 -24.38
C THR A 18 -5.64 7.95 -22.95
N PRO A 19 -4.87 6.87 -22.70
CA PRO A 19 -4.30 6.62 -21.38
C PRO A 19 -3.37 7.76 -20.92
N TYR A 20 -3.41 8.08 -19.63
CA TYR A 20 -2.59 9.13 -19.06
C TYR A 20 -1.24 8.57 -18.60
N THR A 21 -0.15 9.24 -18.96
CA THR A 21 1.19 8.97 -18.44
C THR A 21 1.68 10.24 -17.75
N GLY A 22 2.07 10.09 -16.48
CA GLY A 22 2.58 11.22 -15.71
C GLY A 22 2.16 11.15 -14.26
N ARG A 23 2.43 12.25 -13.56
CA ARG A 23 2.08 12.40 -12.15
C ARG A 23 0.59 12.73 -12.01
N TYR A 24 -0.06 12.05 -11.07
CA TYR A 24 -1.46 12.31 -10.72
C TYR A 24 -1.55 12.58 -9.21
N THR A 25 -2.31 13.60 -8.84
CA THR A 25 -2.49 14.01 -7.45
C THR A 25 -3.95 14.26 -7.12
N GLU A 26 -4.29 14.05 -5.85
CA GLU A 26 -5.57 14.47 -5.27
C GLU A 26 -5.29 15.29 -4.02
N PHE A 27 -6.18 16.22 -3.71
CA PHE A 27 -6.02 17.13 -2.58
C PHE A 27 -7.23 17.06 -1.65
N TYR A 28 -6.98 17.32 -0.36
CA TYR A 28 -8.05 17.57 0.60
C TYR A 28 -8.69 18.92 0.31
N GLU A 29 -9.86 19.17 0.90
CA GLU A 29 -10.59 20.43 0.69
C GLU A 29 -9.78 21.67 1.05
N ASP A 30 -8.87 21.59 2.04
CA ASP A 30 -8.01 22.69 2.47
C ASP A 30 -6.79 22.91 1.57
N GLY A 31 -6.65 22.13 0.49
CA GLY A 31 -5.55 22.23 -0.45
C GLY A 31 -4.33 21.39 -0.11
N MET A 32 -4.34 20.68 1.02
CA MET A 32 -3.24 19.79 1.38
C MET A 32 -3.26 18.53 0.49
N LEU A 33 -2.07 18.05 0.12
CA LEU A 33 -1.92 16.88 -0.72
C LEU A 33 -2.49 15.64 -0.01
N LYS A 34 -3.40 14.96 -0.68
CA LYS A 34 -4.05 13.75 -0.16
C LYS A 34 -3.38 12.49 -0.70
N MET A 35 -3.00 12.52 -1.97
CA MET A 35 -2.49 11.34 -2.64
C MET A 35 -1.67 11.73 -3.86
N GLU A 36 -0.63 10.95 -4.13
CA GLU A 36 0.22 11.13 -5.28
C GLU A 36 0.61 9.77 -5.85
N LEU A 37 0.53 9.63 -7.17
CA LEU A 37 1.02 8.44 -7.84
C LEU A 37 1.53 8.80 -9.23
N TYR A 38 2.35 7.92 -9.81
CA TYR A 38 2.76 8.01 -11.20
C TYR A 38 2.02 6.98 -12.02
N LEU A 39 1.65 7.40 -13.22
CA LEU A 39 0.92 6.58 -14.16
C LEU A 39 1.76 6.37 -15.41
N LYS A 40 1.71 5.15 -15.94
CA LYS A 40 2.28 4.82 -17.24
C LYS A 40 1.20 4.12 -18.04
N ASP A 41 0.85 4.72 -19.18
CA ASP A 41 -0.22 4.20 -20.02
C ASP A 41 -1.51 3.92 -19.25
N GLY A 42 -1.88 4.85 -18.36
CA GLY A 42 -3.11 4.81 -17.61
C GLY A 42 -3.09 3.95 -16.36
N ARG A 43 -1.99 3.31 -16.03
CA ARG A 43 -1.88 2.40 -14.87
C ARG A 43 -0.82 2.86 -13.89
N PRO A 44 -1.03 2.60 -12.58
CA PRO A 44 -0.01 2.92 -11.58
C PRO A 44 1.33 2.26 -11.88
N GLU A 45 2.40 3.03 -11.72
CA GLU A 45 3.78 2.55 -11.87
C GLU A 45 4.65 3.18 -10.79
N GLY A 46 5.40 2.33 -10.07
CA GLY A 46 6.25 2.80 -8.98
C GLY A 46 5.44 3.07 -7.72
N THR A 47 5.68 4.20 -7.09
CA THR A 47 5.17 4.51 -5.75
C THR A 47 3.85 5.27 -5.79
N TYR A 48 2.94 4.84 -4.93
CA TYR A 48 1.63 5.45 -4.70
C TYR A 48 1.60 5.86 -3.23
N VAL A 49 1.51 7.15 -2.93
CA VAL A 49 1.58 7.67 -1.56
C VAL A 49 0.26 8.32 -1.18
N ILE A 50 -0.25 7.97 0.01
CA ILE A 50 -1.44 8.58 0.59
C ILE A 50 -0.99 9.30 1.86
N TYR A 51 -1.49 10.52 2.07
CA TYR A 51 -1.13 11.38 3.20
C TYR A 51 -2.32 11.58 4.13
N TYR A 52 -2.04 11.74 5.41
CA TYR A 52 -3.01 12.25 6.37
C TYR A 52 -3.24 13.75 6.14
N PRO A 53 -4.36 14.30 6.63
CA PRO A 53 -4.63 15.74 6.47
C PRO A 53 -3.54 16.66 7.02
N ASP A 54 -2.73 16.20 7.96
CA ASP A 54 -1.62 16.98 8.52
C ASP A 54 -0.32 16.90 7.71
N GLY A 55 -0.33 16.18 6.60
CA GLY A 55 0.83 16.02 5.71
C GLY A 55 1.71 14.82 6.01
N LYS A 56 1.46 14.09 7.07
CA LYS A 56 2.20 12.87 7.36
C LYS A 56 1.79 11.75 6.42
N ILE A 57 2.71 10.85 6.11
CA ILE A 57 2.42 9.71 5.26
C ILE A 57 1.50 8.74 5.99
N ALA A 58 0.38 8.38 5.34
CA ALA A 58 -0.56 7.38 5.83
C ALA A 58 -0.27 6.01 5.24
N GLU A 59 0.06 5.95 3.96
CA GLU A 59 0.21 4.69 3.25
C GLU A 59 1.14 4.85 2.07
N VAL A 60 1.97 3.84 1.81
CA VAL A 60 2.83 3.77 0.63
C VAL A 60 2.62 2.43 -0.03
N ARG A 61 2.23 2.45 -1.30
CA ARG A 61 2.04 1.25 -2.11
C ARG A 61 3.07 1.23 -3.23
N SER A 62 3.42 0.04 -3.69
CA SER A 62 4.36 -0.13 -4.79
C SER A 62 3.72 -0.92 -5.91
N TYR A 63 3.96 -0.46 -7.15
CA TYR A 63 3.40 -1.07 -8.36
C TYR A 63 4.48 -1.28 -9.40
N TYR A 64 4.30 -2.32 -10.19
CA TYR A 64 5.12 -2.58 -11.38
C TYR A 64 4.18 -3.02 -12.50
N HIS A 65 4.19 -2.28 -13.60
CA HIS A 65 3.29 -2.53 -14.74
C HIS A 65 1.81 -2.63 -14.34
N GLY A 66 1.39 -1.77 -13.40
CA GLY A 66 -0.01 -1.68 -12.98
C GLY A 66 -0.45 -2.70 -11.95
N ILE A 67 0.44 -3.57 -11.49
CA ILE A 67 0.11 -4.59 -10.49
C ILE A 67 0.95 -4.39 -9.23
N PHE A 68 0.45 -4.88 -8.11
CA PHE A 68 1.17 -4.81 -6.83
C PHE A 68 2.49 -5.55 -6.93
N HIS A 69 3.58 -4.89 -6.54
CA HIS A 69 4.91 -5.48 -6.56
C HIS A 69 5.79 -4.73 -5.57
N GLY A 70 6.39 -5.47 -4.64
CA GLY A 70 7.18 -4.87 -3.57
C GLY A 70 6.35 -4.70 -2.30
N GLU A 71 6.69 -3.69 -1.50
CA GLU A 71 6.08 -3.49 -0.19
C GLU A 71 4.95 -2.47 -0.21
N TRP A 72 3.92 -2.75 0.58
CA TRP A 72 2.82 -1.86 0.85
C TRP A 72 2.85 -1.59 2.35
N ARG A 73 3.11 -0.31 2.74
CA ARG A 73 3.29 0.09 4.13
C ARG A 73 2.17 1.01 4.59
N THR A 74 1.73 0.79 5.83
CA THR A 74 0.70 1.60 6.47
C THR A 74 1.26 2.19 7.75
N TYR A 75 1.03 3.50 7.95
CA TYR A 75 1.52 4.24 9.11
C TYR A 75 0.34 4.77 9.93
N SER A 76 0.50 4.83 11.24
CA SER A 76 -0.45 5.51 12.11
C SER A 76 -0.28 7.02 11.98
N ASP A 77 -1.22 7.79 12.55
CA ASP A 77 -1.18 9.25 12.50
C ASP A 77 -0.05 9.85 13.33
N ASN A 78 0.61 9.07 14.19
CA ASN A 78 1.81 9.50 14.91
C ASN A 78 3.12 9.11 14.20
N GLY A 79 3.02 8.58 12.96
CA GLY A 79 4.19 8.23 12.14
C GLY A 79 4.76 6.85 12.36
N GLN A 80 4.14 6.03 13.21
CA GLN A 80 4.59 4.68 13.47
C GLN A 80 4.18 3.74 12.32
N LEU A 81 5.11 2.93 11.83
CA LEU A 81 4.78 1.85 10.89
C LEU A 81 3.91 0.82 11.62
N ILE A 82 2.70 0.56 11.12
CA ILE A 82 1.75 -0.38 11.72
C ILE A 82 1.38 -1.53 10.81
N GLY A 83 1.71 -1.47 9.54
CA GLY A 83 1.40 -2.55 8.61
C GLY A 83 2.45 -2.66 7.51
N LEU A 84 2.76 -3.89 7.15
CA LEU A 84 3.64 -4.23 6.04
C LEU A 84 3.02 -5.40 5.30
N ALA A 85 2.80 -5.22 4.01
CA ALA A 85 2.35 -6.29 3.12
C ALA A 85 3.35 -6.41 1.97
N SER A 86 3.71 -7.63 1.60
CA SER A 86 4.67 -7.87 0.53
C SER A 86 3.97 -8.55 -0.65
N TYR A 87 4.26 -8.06 -1.84
CA TYR A 87 3.69 -8.56 -3.09
C TYR A 87 4.77 -8.79 -4.13
N LYS A 88 4.52 -9.77 -4.99
CA LYS A 88 5.33 -10.03 -6.16
C LYS A 88 4.40 -10.42 -7.29
N GLU A 89 4.46 -9.64 -8.39
CA GLU A 89 3.64 -9.92 -9.59
C GLU A 89 2.14 -10.05 -9.26
N GLY A 90 1.65 -9.19 -8.36
CA GLY A 90 0.23 -9.14 -7.98
C GLY A 90 -0.19 -10.14 -6.92
N GLN A 91 0.69 -11.05 -6.52
CA GLN A 91 0.39 -12.05 -5.49
C GLN A 91 1.06 -11.69 -4.17
N LYS A 92 0.43 -12.09 -3.06
CA LYS A 92 1.07 -12.01 -1.76
C LYS A 92 2.33 -12.87 -1.78
N ASP A 93 3.47 -12.30 -1.39
CA ASP A 93 4.75 -13.00 -1.43
C ASP A 93 5.74 -12.31 -0.50
N GLY A 94 6.20 -13.03 0.52
CA GLY A 94 7.10 -12.51 1.53
C GLY A 94 6.41 -12.19 2.85
N PRO A 95 7.05 -11.38 3.71
CA PRO A 95 6.53 -11.10 5.05
C PRO A 95 5.33 -10.15 5.04
N TRP A 96 4.43 -10.42 5.98
CA TRP A 96 3.28 -9.59 6.29
C TRP A 96 3.30 -9.35 7.79
N ARG A 97 3.43 -8.09 8.22
CA ARG A 97 3.58 -7.75 9.64
C ARG A 97 2.60 -6.67 10.04
N ILE A 98 2.11 -6.77 11.29
CA ILE A 98 1.25 -5.77 11.89
C ILE A 98 1.84 -5.39 13.23
N TRP A 99 2.01 -4.08 13.45
CA TRP A 99 2.49 -3.49 14.72
C TRP A 99 1.40 -2.66 15.35
N SER A 100 1.48 -2.51 16.67
CA SER A 100 0.63 -1.54 17.39
C SER A 100 1.12 -0.12 17.12
N ASP A 101 0.33 0.87 17.53
CA ASP A 101 0.71 2.28 17.47
C ASP A 101 1.97 2.59 18.26
N LYS A 102 2.31 1.73 19.22
CA LYS A 102 3.51 1.85 20.06
C LYS A 102 4.74 1.21 19.44
N GLY A 103 4.59 0.55 18.28
CA GLY A 103 5.67 -0.11 17.58
C GLY A 103 5.94 -1.55 18.00
N ASN A 104 5.06 -2.14 18.78
CA ASN A 104 5.19 -3.55 19.19
C ASN A 104 4.65 -4.46 18.10
N LEU A 105 5.44 -5.46 17.70
CA LEU A 105 5.01 -6.44 16.69
C LEU A 105 3.90 -7.31 17.28
N LEU A 106 2.75 -7.35 16.60
CA LEU A 106 1.57 -8.11 17.02
C LEU A 106 1.34 -9.35 16.16
N TYR A 107 1.63 -9.26 14.86
CA TYR A 107 1.43 -10.37 13.93
C TYR A 107 2.59 -10.44 12.96
N GLU A 108 3.04 -11.67 12.68
CA GLU A 108 4.00 -11.93 11.63
C GLU A 108 3.52 -13.13 10.82
N MET A 109 3.36 -12.93 9.53
CA MET A 109 2.83 -13.91 8.61
C MET A 109 3.72 -13.96 7.38
N PHE A 110 3.67 -15.05 6.64
CA PHE A 110 4.45 -15.21 5.41
C PHE A 110 3.58 -15.80 4.31
N TYR A 111 3.83 -15.36 3.10
CA TYR A 111 3.21 -15.92 1.91
C TYR A 111 4.27 -16.25 0.87
N THR A 112 3.98 -17.24 0.07
CA THR A 112 4.81 -17.61 -1.08
C THR A 112 3.86 -17.85 -2.25
N ALA A 113 4.00 -17.04 -3.30
CA ALA A 113 3.18 -17.14 -4.51
C ALA A 113 1.67 -17.21 -4.20
N GLY A 114 1.20 -16.37 -3.29
CA GLY A 114 -0.20 -16.24 -2.91
C GLY A 114 -0.67 -17.20 -1.83
N LYS A 115 0.17 -18.13 -1.39
CA LYS A 115 -0.20 -19.14 -0.40
C LYS A 115 0.47 -18.89 0.93
N LYS A 116 -0.22 -19.19 2.02
CA LYS A 116 0.35 -19.12 3.36
C LYS A 116 1.57 -20.02 3.45
N SER A 117 2.65 -19.53 4.06
CA SER A 117 3.89 -20.29 4.22
C SER A 117 4.58 -19.90 5.54
N GLY A 118 5.56 -20.70 5.93
CA GLY A 118 6.36 -20.44 7.13
C GLY A 118 5.59 -20.58 8.42
N VAL A 119 6.09 -19.95 9.47
CA VAL A 119 5.46 -19.96 10.80
C VAL A 119 4.78 -18.63 11.03
N TRP A 120 3.49 -18.67 11.30
CA TRP A 120 2.68 -17.49 11.61
C TRP A 120 2.61 -17.34 13.11
N ARG A 121 2.94 -16.12 13.62
CA ARG A 121 2.96 -15.84 15.05
C ARG A 121 2.15 -14.60 15.37
N SER A 122 1.60 -14.58 16.59
CA SER A 122 0.99 -13.39 17.14
C SER A 122 1.44 -13.18 18.59
N TRP A 123 1.45 -11.92 19.01
CA TRP A 123 1.90 -11.50 20.35
C TRP A 123 0.94 -10.45 20.89
N ASP A 124 0.94 -10.31 22.21
CA ASP A 124 0.27 -9.18 22.86
C ASP A 124 1.20 -7.96 22.91
N GLU A 125 0.71 -6.85 23.46
CA GLU A 125 1.48 -5.60 23.55
C GLU A 125 2.71 -5.72 24.43
N GLU A 126 2.75 -6.68 25.35
CA GLU A 126 3.88 -6.91 26.26
C GLU A 126 4.92 -7.86 25.67
N GLY A 127 4.70 -8.34 24.44
CA GLY A 127 5.63 -9.24 23.77
C GLY A 127 5.42 -10.72 24.10
N ASN A 128 4.34 -11.06 24.78
CA ASN A 128 4.03 -12.46 25.07
C ASN A 128 3.45 -13.14 23.84
N LEU A 129 3.95 -14.32 23.51
CA LEU A 129 3.48 -15.11 22.38
C LEU A 129 2.06 -15.62 22.65
N LEU A 130 1.11 -15.27 21.77
CA LEU A 130 -0.28 -15.71 21.87
C LEU A 130 -0.57 -16.90 20.98
N SER A 131 0.03 -16.97 19.80
CA SER A 131 -0.19 -18.07 18.87
C SER A 131 1.03 -18.31 18.01
N GLU A 132 1.19 -19.57 17.63
CA GLU A 132 2.23 -19.99 16.69
C GLU A 132 1.64 -21.11 15.84
N GLU A 133 1.68 -20.94 14.52
CA GLU A 133 1.04 -21.87 13.61
C GLU A 133 1.96 -22.11 12.41
N ASN A 134 2.30 -23.36 12.18
CA ASN A 134 3.12 -23.77 11.05
C ASN A 134 2.22 -24.05 9.84
N GLN A 135 2.51 -23.42 8.75
CA GLN A 135 1.72 -23.52 7.53
C GLN A 135 2.13 -24.72 6.66
#